data_fd5270fcbbe3a959e9bfe0a342ca0c91
#
_entry.id   fd5270fcbbe3a959e9bfe0a342ca0c91
#
_cell.length_a   1.000
_cell.length_b   1.000
_cell.length_c   1.000
_cell.angle_alpha   90.00
_cell.angle_beta   90.00
_cell.angle_gamma   90.00
#
_symmetry.space_group_name_H-M   'P 1'
#
loop_
_entity.id
_entity.type
_entity.pdbx_description
1 polymer ?
#
loop_
_entity_poly.entity_id
_entity_poly.type
_entity_poly.pdbx_seq_one_letter_code
_entity_poly.pdbx_strand_id
1 'polypeptide(L)'
;MDTKTILNEATGRMQKAIDHLEEELLNVRAGKASPNALNGVMVDYFGSQVPVSGAASVTVPDARTILIQPWDKNMLRPLEKAIIDSNIGLTPSNNGEQIRLTIPPLTEERRKELVKQIRGEAETARISLRNARRDAVEAFKKAQKEGMPEDESKDGETQSQKLLEKFSKTLDEALSKKEKEIMTV
;
A
#
# COMPACT_ATOMS: atom_id res chain seq x y z
N MET A 1 -15.16 -15.21 -27.94
CA MET A 1 -14.75 -15.07 -26.52
C MET A 1 -16.01 -15.25 -25.70
N ASP A 2 -15.99 -16.06 -24.64
CA ASP A 2 -17.19 -16.28 -23.82
C ASP A 2 -17.34 -15.21 -22.73
N THR A 3 -18.56 -15.04 -22.23
CA THR A 3 -18.94 -14.07 -21.19
C THR A 3 -18.06 -14.18 -19.94
N LYS A 4 -17.78 -15.42 -19.52
CA LYS A 4 -16.96 -15.69 -18.32
C LYS A 4 -15.52 -15.22 -18.48
N THR A 5 -14.93 -15.43 -19.64
CA THR A 5 -13.56 -14.98 -19.93
C THR A 5 -13.45 -13.46 -19.89
N ILE A 6 -14.38 -12.75 -20.53
CA ILE A 6 -14.39 -11.27 -20.55
C ILE A 6 -14.52 -10.70 -19.13
N LEU A 7 -15.46 -11.25 -18.34
CA LEU A 7 -15.68 -10.80 -16.95
C LEU A 7 -14.49 -11.12 -16.04
N ASN A 8 -13.83 -12.27 -16.22
CA ASN A 8 -12.65 -12.64 -15.45
C ASN A 8 -11.47 -11.71 -15.76
N GLU A 9 -11.25 -11.37 -17.02
CA GLU A 9 -10.20 -10.41 -17.42
C GLU A 9 -10.48 -9.03 -16.83
N ALA A 10 -11.72 -8.55 -16.91
CA ALA A 10 -12.12 -7.27 -16.31
C ALA A 10 -11.91 -7.28 -14.79
N THR A 11 -12.34 -8.35 -14.11
CA THR A 11 -12.16 -8.54 -12.67
C THR A 11 -10.67 -8.53 -12.29
N GLY A 12 -9.85 -9.28 -13.02
CA GLY A 12 -8.40 -9.34 -12.77
C GLY A 12 -7.70 -7.98 -12.94
N ARG A 13 -8.11 -7.20 -13.95
CA ARG A 13 -7.57 -5.83 -14.16
C ARG A 13 -8.04 -4.86 -13.07
N MET A 14 -9.31 -4.94 -12.66
CA MET A 14 -9.83 -4.12 -11.57
C MET A 14 -9.17 -4.47 -10.24
N GLN A 15 -8.96 -5.75 -9.96
CA GLN A 15 -8.26 -6.19 -8.75
C GLN A 15 -6.83 -5.66 -8.71
N LYS A 16 -6.08 -5.76 -9.80
CA LYS A 16 -4.70 -5.21 -9.87
C LYS A 16 -4.66 -3.70 -9.61
N ALA A 17 -5.68 -2.96 -10.06
CA ALA A 17 -5.76 -1.52 -9.78
C ALA A 17 -5.98 -1.23 -8.29
N ILE A 18 -6.77 -2.05 -7.60
CA ILE A 18 -6.96 -1.95 -6.15
C ILE A 18 -5.69 -2.36 -5.39
N ASP A 19 -5.07 -3.48 -5.76
CA ASP A 19 -3.84 -3.96 -5.12
C ASP A 19 -2.73 -2.91 -5.20
N HIS A 20 -2.56 -2.30 -6.38
CA HIS A 20 -1.60 -1.21 -6.56
C HIS A 20 -1.93 0.01 -5.70
N LEU A 21 -3.21 0.42 -5.64
CA LEU A 21 -3.62 1.51 -4.74
C LEU A 21 -3.32 1.18 -3.28
N GLU A 22 -3.60 -0.04 -2.83
CA GLU A 22 -3.33 -0.46 -1.45
C GLU A 22 -1.83 -0.40 -1.13
N GLU A 23 -0.96 -0.82 -2.07
CA GLU A 23 0.50 -0.68 -1.95
C GLU A 23 0.91 0.79 -1.82
N GLU A 24 0.40 1.67 -2.67
CA GLU A 24 0.71 3.11 -2.61
C GLU A 24 0.21 3.74 -1.30
N LEU A 25 -0.98 3.35 -0.83
CA LEU A 25 -1.49 3.82 0.47
C LEU A 25 -0.64 3.33 1.65
N LEU A 26 -0.07 2.13 1.58
CA LEU A 26 0.87 1.62 2.60
C LEU A 26 2.18 2.40 2.61
N ASN A 27 2.67 2.82 1.45
CA ASN A 27 3.90 3.61 1.31
C ASN A 27 3.75 5.03 1.90
N VAL A 28 2.53 5.56 1.95
CA VAL A 28 2.25 6.86 2.57
C VAL A 28 2.28 6.72 4.10
N ARG A 29 3.37 7.23 4.69
CA ARG A 29 3.56 7.22 6.15
C ARG A 29 2.67 8.26 6.82
N ALA A 30 1.70 7.81 7.58
CA ALA A 30 0.72 8.67 8.29
C ALA A 30 1.22 9.18 9.66
N GLY A 31 2.52 9.26 9.88
CA GLY A 31 3.11 9.69 11.16
C GLY A 31 2.98 8.67 12.29
N LYS A 32 2.59 7.43 11.98
CA LYS A 32 2.54 6.32 12.95
C LYS A 32 3.79 5.46 12.86
N ALA A 33 4.23 4.99 14.02
CA ALA A 33 5.27 3.98 14.14
C ALA A 33 4.80 2.68 13.49
N SER A 34 5.65 2.10 12.63
CA SER A 34 5.43 0.80 12.00
C SER A 34 6.77 0.11 11.81
N PRO A 35 6.87 -1.20 11.99
CA PRO A 35 8.06 -1.97 11.65
C PRO A 35 8.49 -1.79 10.18
N ASN A 36 7.52 -1.52 9.30
CA ASN A 36 7.76 -1.25 7.88
C ASN A 36 8.61 0.01 7.61
N ALA A 37 8.75 0.91 8.61
CA ALA A 37 9.65 2.05 8.51
C ALA A 37 11.13 1.63 8.35
N LEU A 38 11.47 0.41 8.75
CA LEU A 38 12.80 -0.17 8.65
C LEU A 38 12.98 -1.07 7.41
N ASN A 39 11.97 -1.19 6.56
CA ASN A 39 12.09 -1.95 5.33
C ASN A 39 13.19 -1.35 4.44
N GLY A 40 14.08 -2.23 3.96
CA GLY A 40 15.24 -1.84 3.15
C GLY A 40 16.49 -1.44 3.96
N VAL A 41 16.39 -1.31 5.29
CA VAL A 41 17.57 -1.12 6.13
C VAL A 41 18.25 -2.47 6.34
N MET A 42 19.50 -2.59 5.85
CA MET A 42 20.32 -3.80 5.96
C MET A 42 21.46 -3.56 6.93
N VAL A 43 21.78 -4.57 7.70
CA VAL A 43 22.91 -4.54 8.65
C VAL A 43 23.79 -5.76 8.43
N ASP A 44 25.08 -5.57 8.62
CA ASP A 44 26.04 -6.70 8.61
C ASP A 44 25.88 -7.48 9.93
N TYR A 45 25.43 -8.72 9.80
CA TYR A 45 25.31 -9.67 10.91
C TYR A 45 26.19 -10.87 10.65
N PHE A 46 27.32 -10.92 11.35
CA PHE A 46 28.36 -11.97 11.19
C PHE A 46 28.80 -12.20 9.73
N GLY A 47 29.03 -11.11 8.98
CA GLY A 47 29.50 -11.15 7.59
C GLY A 47 28.39 -11.35 6.54
N SER A 48 27.14 -11.36 6.95
CA SER A 48 25.99 -11.43 6.05
C SER A 48 25.11 -10.18 6.16
N GLN A 49 24.69 -9.62 5.02
CA GLN A 49 23.72 -8.52 5.00
C GLN A 49 22.33 -9.07 5.27
N VAL A 50 21.73 -8.71 6.39
CA VAL A 50 20.39 -9.10 6.79
C VAL A 50 19.52 -7.88 7.06
N PRO A 51 18.19 -7.97 6.91
CA PRO A 51 17.30 -6.90 7.34
C PRO A 51 17.36 -6.73 8.87
N VAL A 52 16.97 -5.55 9.37
CA VAL A 52 16.99 -5.28 10.83
C VAL A 52 16.23 -6.35 11.62
N SER A 53 15.10 -6.84 11.10
CA SER A 53 14.32 -7.93 11.71
C SER A 53 15.07 -9.28 11.78
N GLY A 54 16.13 -9.44 11.02
CA GLY A 54 17.00 -10.63 11.07
C GLY A 54 18.07 -10.56 12.16
N ALA A 55 18.37 -9.38 12.71
CA ALA A 55 19.38 -9.15 13.73
C ALA A 55 18.81 -8.66 15.07
N ALA A 56 17.56 -8.25 15.10
CA ALA A 56 16.92 -7.67 16.27
C ALA A 56 15.41 -7.91 16.31
N SER A 57 14.83 -7.85 17.49
CA SER A 57 13.39 -7.75 17.68
C SER A 57 12.94 -6.32 17.49
N VAL A 58 11.93 -6.10 16.64
CA VAL A 58 11.33 -4.80 16.36
C VAL A 58 9.93 -4.76 16.95
N THR A 59 9.69 -3.86 17.88
CA THR A 59 8.39 -3.67 18.56
C THR A 59 7.94 -2.22 18.46
N VAL A 60 6.64 -2.01 18.51
CA VAL A 60 5.99 -0.70 18.47
C VAL A 60 5.14 -0.55 19.73
N PRO A 61 5.74 -0.05 20.85
CA PRO A 61 5.05 0.07 22.12
C PRO A 61 3.96 1.15 22.13
N ASP A 62 4.10 2.17 21.31
CA ASP A 62 3.14 3.26 21.14
C ASP A 62 3.10 3.77 19.69
N ALA A 63 2.14 4.65 19.39
CA ALA A 63 1.88 5.12 18.05
C ALA A 63 3.06 5.89 17.39
N ARG A 64 4.08 6.26 18.15
CA ARG A 64 5.19 7.12 17.68
C ARG A 64 6.57 6.59 18.01
N THR A 65 6.67 5.43 18.61
CA THR A 65 7.94 4.84 19.04
C THR A 65 8.15 3.47 18.41
N ILE A 66 9.33 3.25 17.86
CA ILE A 66 9.80 1.93 17.44
C ILE A 66 10.96 1.56 18.36
N LEU A 67 10.88 0.39 18.99
CA LEU A 67 11.97 -0.18 19.75
C LEU A 67 12.64 -1.30 18.97
N ILE A 68 13.97 -1.24 18.89
CA ILE A 68 14.80 -2.25 18.26
C ILE A 68 15.71 -2.82 19.34
N GLN A 69 15.47 -4.08 19.69
CA GLN A 69 16.26 -4.80 20.67
C GLN A 69 17.09 -5.87 19.95
N PRO A 70 18.41 -5.67 19.82
CA PRO A 70 19.28 -6.64 19.18
C PRO A 70 19.36 -7.92 20.02
N TRP A 71 19.49 -9.04 19.35
CA TRP A 71 19.69 -10.35 20.01
C TRP A 71 21.13 -10.47 20.57
N ASP A 72 22.08 -9.78 19.95
CA ASP A 72 23.44 -9.64 20.46
C ASP A 72 23.73 -8.16 20.76
N LYS A 73 24.18 -7.87 21.99
CA LYS A 73 24.50 -6.48 22.42
C LYS A 73 25.58 -5.82 21.56
N ASN A 74 26.47 -6.59 20.95
CA ASN A 74 27.49 -6.08 20.05
C ASN A 74 26.91 -5.49 18.76
N MET A 75 25.67 -5.83 18.41
CA MET A 75 24.96 -5.34 17.24
C MET A 75 24.33 -3.96 17.42
N LEU A 76 24.31 -3.41 18.65
CA LEU A 76 23.72 -2.08 18.90
C LEU A 76 24.30 -1.00 18.01
N ARG A 77 25.61 -0.86 18.00
CA ARG A 77 26.32 0.16 17.18
C ARG A 77 26.17 -0.08 15.68
N PRO A 78 26.38 -1.31 15.17
CA PRO A 78 26.14 -1.58 13.75
C PRO A 78 24.69 -1.30 13.30
N LEU A 79 23.70 -1.63 14.11
CA LEU A 79 22.29 -1.34 13.84
C LEU A 79 22.00 0.16 13.84
N GLU A 80 22.49 0.88 14.86
CA GLU A 80 22.36 2.33 14.93
C GLU A 80 22.97 3.02 13.71
N LYS A 81 24.19 2.62 13.33
CA LYS A 81 24.87 3.13 12.13
C LYS A 81 24.09 2.82 10.86
N ALA A 82 23.62 1.58 10.69
CA ALA A 82 22.84 1.18 9.51
C ALA A 82 21.55 2.02 9.37
N ILE A 83 20.89 2.34 10.48
CA ILE A 83 19.69 3.18 10.49
C ILE A 83 20.03 4.62 10.09
N ILE A 84 21.12 5.19 10.60
CA ILE A 84 21.58 6.53 10.23
C ILE A 84 21.96 6.59 8.75
N ASP A 85 22.75 5.62 8.28
CA ASP A 85 23.25 5.56 6.90
C ASP A 85 22.12 5.34 5.88
N SER A 86 21.02 4.68 6.27
CA SER A 86 19.86 4.45 5.42
C SER A 86 19.01 5.70 5.14
N ASN A 87 19.27 6.78 5.87
CA ASN A 87 18.59 8.08 5.70
C ASN A 87 17.05 8.00 5.67
N ILE A 88 16.47 7.16 6.55
CA ILE A 88 15.01 7.02 6.66
C ILE A 88 14.31 8.21 7.33
N GLY A 89 15.07 9.26 7.69
CA GLY A 89 14.53 10.47 8.31
C GLY A 89 14.20 10.32 9.80
N LEU A 90 14.68 9.26 10.46
CA LEU A 90 14.49 9.00 11.88
C LEU A 90 15.85 9.00 12.57
N THR A 91 15.92 9.66 13.74
CA THR A 91 17.14 9.71 14.55
C THR A 91 17.07 8.63 15.63
N PRO A 92 18.01 7.66 15.62
CA PRO A 92 18.06 6.64 16.66
C PRO A 92 18.57 7.21 17.97
N SER A 93 18.01 6.74 19.08
CA SER A 93 18.50 6.97 20.44
C SER A 93 18.84 5.61 21.07
N ASN A 94 20.07 5.48 21.57
CA ASN A 94 20.61 4.24 22.12
C ASN A 94 20.79 4.38 23.64
N ASN A 95 20.21 3.46 24.42
CA ASN A 95 20.35 3.44 25.88
C ASN A 95 21.30 2.33 26.39
N GLY A 96 22.07 1.69 25.49
CA GLY A 96 23.01 0.61 25.82
C GLY A 96 22.40 -0.80 25.78
N GLU A 97 21.08 -0.92 25.63
CA GLU A 97 20.38 -2.21 25.54
C GLU A 97 19.48 -2.30 24.31
N GLN A 98 18.89 -1.18 23.92
CA GLN A 98 17.97 -1.09 22.79
C GLN A 98 18.07 0.26 22.09
N ILE A 99 17.65 0.29 20.84
CA ILE A 99 17.56 1.50 20.01
C ILE A 99 16.10 1.94 19.98
N ARG A 100 15.87 3.21 20.29
CA ARG A 100 14.55 3.84 20.20
C ARG A 100 14.53 4.78 18.98
N LEU A 101 13.52 4.63 18.14
CA LEU A 101 13.21 5.57 17.07
C LEU A 101 11.92 6.30 17.42
N THR A 102 11.98 7.63 17.48
CA THR A 102 10.79 8.46 17.72
C THR A 102 10.35 9.10 16.42
N ILE A 103 9.09 8.90 16.04
CA ILE A 103 8.50 9.51 14.85
C ILE A 103 7.96 10.89 15.25
N PRO A 104 8.42 11.98 14.60
CA PRO A 104 7.90 13.32 14.87
C PRO A 104 6.43 13.42 14.47
N PRO A 105 5.61 14.24 15.18
CA PRO A 105 4.23 14.46 14.81
C PRO A 105 4.15 15.15 13.45
N LEU A 106 3.15 14.75 12.64
CA LEU A 106 2.86 15.45 11.40
C LEU A 106 2.26 16.82 11.70
N THR A 107 2.74 17.86 11.00
CA THR A 107 2.10 19.18 10.99
C THR A 107 0.77 19.09 10.24
N GLU A 108 -0.15 20.02 10.50
CA GLU A 108 -1.42 20.10 9.75
C GLU A 108 -1.21 20.28 8.24
N GLU A 109 -0.21 21.07 7.86
CA GLU A 109 0.15 21.27 6.46
C GLU A 109 0.59 19.96 5.81
N ARG A 110 1.45 19.19 6.49
CA ARG A 110 1.91 17.91 5.98
C ARG A 110 0.78 16.90 5.89
N ARG A 111 -0.17 16.88 6.83
CA ARG A 111 -1.37 16.03 6.75
C ARG A 111 -2.21 16.37 5.51
N LYS A 112 -2.43 17.66 5.24
CA LYS A 112 -3.16 18.10 4.04
C LYS A 112 -2.47 17.69 2.74
N GLU A 113 -1.15 17.81 2.68
CA GLU A 113 -0.36 17.33 1.53
C GLU A 113 -0.51 15.83 1.32
N LEU A 114 -0.40 15.04 2.38
CA LEU A 114 -0.56 13.57 2.30
C LEU A 114 -1.97 13.17 1.86
N VAL A 115 -3.01 13.86 2.37
CA VAL A 115 -4.39 13.62 1.91
C VAL A 115 -4.53 13.96 0.43
N LYS A 116 -3.94 15.05 -0.05
CA LYS A 116 -3.95 15.40 -1.47
C LYS A 116 -3.24 14.33 -2.31
N GLN A 117 -2.11 13.83 -1.83
CA GLN A 117 -1.36 12.75 -2.50
C GLN A 117 -2.20 11.49 -2.64
N ILE A 118 -2.78 10.97 -1.54
CA ILE A 118 -3.57 9.73 -1.60
C ILE A 118 -4.84 9.88 -2.44
N ARG A 119 -5.45 11.06 -2.50
CA ARG A 119 -6.56 11.35 -3.41
C ARG A 119 -6.14 11.29 -4.86
N GLY A 120 -4.93 11.74 -5.19
CA GLY A 120 -4.34 11.60 -6.51
C GLY A 120 -4.17 10.13 -6.93
N GLU A 121 -3.62 9.31 -6.03
CA GLU A 121 -3.47 7.87 -6.26
C GLU A 121 -4.83 7.17 -6.43
N ALA A 122 -5.81 7.53 -5.60
CA ALA A 122 -7.17 7.01 -5.72
C ALA A 122 -7.83 7.39 -7.06
N GLU A 123 -7.62 8.60 -7.57
CA GLU A 123 -8.16 8.98 -8.88
C GLU A 123 -7.50 8.22 -10.03
N THR A 124 -6.20 7.97 -9.95
CA THR A 124 -5.49 7.10 -10.90
C THR A 124 -6.08 5.68 -10.92
N ALA A 125 -6.36 5.13 -9.74
CA ALA A 125 -7.02 3.83 -9.63
C ALA A 125 -8.46 3.86 -10.19
N ARG A 126 -9.25 4.93 -9.95
CA ARG A 126 -10.60 5.09 -10.53
C ARG A 126 -10.57 5.12 -12.05
N ILE A 127 -9.60 5.82 -12.64
CA ILE A 127 -9.41 5.82 -14.10
C ILE A 127 -9.13 4.41 -14.61
N SER A 128 -8.29 3.65 -13.92
CA SER A 128 -7.99 2.26 -14.26
C SER A 128 -9.21 1.35 -14.19
N LEU A 129 -10.06 1.51 -13.16
CA LEU A 129 -11.32 0.78 -13.03
C LEU A 129 -12.29 1.10 -14.19
N ARG A 130 -12.45 2.39 -14.51
CA ARG A 130 -13.30 2.82 -15.64
C ARG A 130 -12.80 2.29 -16.98
N ASN A 131 -11.49 2.28 -17.18
CA ASN A 131 -10.89 1.72 -18.40
C ASN A 131 -11.13 0.21 -18.49
N ALA A 132 -10.94 -0.54 -17.41
CA ALA A 132 -11.21 -1.99 -17.39
C ALA A 132 -12.68 -2.30 -17.72
N ARG A 133 -13.63 -1.52 -17.19
CA ARG A 133 -15.06 -1.65 -17.53
C ARG A 133 -15.32 -1.30 -18.99
N ARG A 134 -14.74 -0.21 -19.52
CA ARG A 134 -14.91 0.18 -20.92
C ARG A 134 -14.42 -0.91 -21.86
N ASP A 135 -13.23 -1.45 -21.60
CA ASP A 135 -12.63 -2.49 -22.41
C ASP A 135 -13.46 -3.78 -22.39
N ALA A 136 -14.08 -4.12 -21.24
CA ALA A 136 -15.01 -5.24 -21.13
C ALA A 136 -16.25 -5.02 -22.00
N VAL A 137 -16.86 -3.83 -21.97
CA VAL A 137 -18.02 -3.48 -22.80
C VAL A 137 -17.67 -3.56 -24.28
N GLU A 138 -16.48 -3.07 -24.68
CA GLU A 138 -16.01 -3.19 -26.08
C GLU A 138 -15.81 -4.64 -26.48
N ALA A 139 -15.28 -5.48 -25.57
CA ALA A 139 -15.12 -6.92 -25.83
C ALA A 139 -16.48 -7.63 -26.02
N PHE A 140 -17.50 -7.28 -25.22
CA PHE A 140 -18.87 -7.81 -25.41
C PHE A 140 -19.48 -7.40 -26.74
N LYS A 141 -19.36 -6.13 -27.12
CA LYS A 141 -19.82 -5.64 -28.42
C LYS A 141 -19.12 -6.33 -29.61
N LYS A 142 -17.84 -6.64 -29.45
CA LYS A 142 -17.10 -7.41 -30.45
C LYS A 142 -17.58 -8.85 -30.49
N ALA A 143 -17.74 -9.50 -29.35
CA ALA A 143 -18.25 -10.87 -29.27
C ALA A 143 -19.66 -10.99 -29.86
N GLN A 144 -20.53 -10.00 -29.66
CA GLN A 144 -21.85 -9.93 -30.29
C GLN A 144 -21.77 -9.93 -31.81
N LYS A 145 -20.85 -9.16 -32.39
CA LYS A 145 -20.61 -9.17 -33.84
C LYS A 145 -20.06 -10.50 -34.36
N GLU A 146 -19.40 -11.25 -33.51
CA GLU A 146 -18.84 -12.59 -33.78
C GLU A 146 -19.82 -13.74 -33.50
N GLY A 147 -21.08 -13.44 -33.11
CA GLY A 147 -22.14 -14.43 -32.93
C GLY A 147 -22.63 -14.68 -31.52
N MET A 148 -22.18 -13.91 -30.52
CA MET A 148 -22.76 -13.94 -29.18
C MET A 148 -24.21 -13.41 -29.21
N PRO A 149 -25.16 -14.04 -28.52
CA PRO A 149 -26.54 -13.53 -28.41
C PRO A 149 -26.57 -12.12 -27.80
N GLU A 150 -27.49 -11.28 -28.29
CA GLU A 150 -27.61 -9.88 -27.85
C GLU A 150 -27.94 -9.76 -26.35
N ASP A 151 -28.80 -10.60 -25.82
CA ASP A 151 -29.18 -10.66 -24.41
C ASP A 151 -27.99 -11.05 -23.52
N GLU A 152 -27.17 -12.00 -23.97
CA GLU A 152 -25.94 -12.37 -23.26
C GLU A 152 -24.92 -11.23 -23.25
N SER A 153 -24.76 -10.52 -24.37
CA SER A 153 -23.89 -9.33 -24.43
C SER A 153 -24.37 -8.22 -23.50
N LYS A 154 -25.67 -7.92 -23.47
CA LYS A 154 -26.27 -6.91 -22.58
C LYS A 154 -26.15 -7.29 -21.09
N ASP A 155 -26.34 -8.55 -20.77
CA ASP A 155 -26.15 -9.05 -19.40
C ASP A 155 -24.68 -8.91 -18.98
N GLY A 156 -23.74 -9.25 -19.86
CA GLY A 156 -22.31 -9.06 -19.64
C GLY A 156 -21.91 -7.58 -19.41
N GLU A 157 -22.48 -6.65 -20.19
CA GLU A 157 -22.30 -5.21 -19.98
C GLU A 157 -22.83 -4.79 -18.59
N THR A 158 -23.99 -5.29 -18.19
CA THR A 158 -24.60 -5.02 -16.88
C THR A 158 -23.74 -5.58 -15.75
N GLN A 159 -23.21 -6.78 -15.90
CA GLN A 159 -22.30 -7.38 -14.92
C GLN A 159 -21.00 -6.60 -14.82
N SER A 160 -20.45 -6.11 -15.93
CA SER A 160 -19.25 -5.24 -15.94
C SER A 160 -19.48 -3.93 -15.18
N GLN A 161 -20.69 -3.37 -15.26
CA GLN A 161 -21.06 -2.19 -14.49
C GLN A 161 -21.15 -2.49 -12.98
N LYS A 162 -21.75 -3.62 -12.60
CA LYS A 162 -21.79 -4.07 -11.19
C LYS A 162 -20.40 -4.32 -10.62
N LEU A 163 -19.48 -4.86 -11.41
CA LEU A 163 -18.09 -5.02 -11.03
C LEU A 163 -17.43 -3.66 -10.74
N LEU A 164 -17.62 -2.67 -11.63
CA LEU A 164 -17.11 -1.32 -11.40
C LEU A 164 -17.63 -0.73 -10.09
N GLU A 165 -18.92 -0.85 -9.82
CA GLU A 165 -19.54 -0.34 -8.59
C GLU A 165 -18.96 -1.02 -7.34
N LYS A 166 -18.79 -2.34 -7.38
CA LYS A 166 -18.17 -3.12 -6.29
C LYS A 166 -16.74 -2.64 -6.01
N PHE A 167 -15.90 -2.56 -7.03
CA PHE A 167 -14.50 -2.15 -6.86
C PHE A 167 -14.37 -0.66 -6.51
N SER A 168 -15.26 0.20 -7.00
CA SER A 168 -15.31 1.61 -6.60
C SER A 168 -15.62 1.77 -5.12
N LYS A 169 -16.53 0.97 -4.57
CA LYS A 169 -16.82 0.94 -3.14
C LYS A 169 -15.62 0.51 -2.32
N THR A 170 -14.93 -0.55 -2.73
CA THR A 170 -13.70 -1.01 -2.06
C THR A 170 -12.62 0.09 -2.07
N LEU A 171 -12.45 0.78 -3.21
CA LEU A 171 -11.53 1.91 -3.34
C LEU A 171 -11.88 3.03 -2.36
N ASP A 172 -13.15 3.44 -2.30
CA ASP A 172 -13.60 4.52 -1.44
C ASP A 172 -13.46 4.18 0.04
N GLU A 173 -13.68 2.92 0.42
CA GLU A 173 -13.46 2.41 1.78
C GLU A 173 -11.96 2.47 2.17
N ALA A 174 -11.06 2.02 1.28
CA ALA A 174 -9.62 2.07 1.50
C ALA A 174 -9.11 3.51 1.62
N LEU A 175 -9.55 4.41 0.74
CA LEU A 175 -9.22 5.84 0.78
C LEU A 175 -9.70 6.48 2.07
N SER A 176 -10.97 6.29 2.44
CA SER A 176 -11.57 6.86 3.65
C SER A 176 -10.86 6.39 4.92
N LYS A 177 -10.49 5.11 4.98
CA LYS A 177 -9.71 4.54 6.09
C LYS A 177 -8.36 5.24 6.20
N LYS A 178 -7.65 5.42 5.09
CA LYS A 178 -6.33 6.08 5.09
C LYS A 178 -6.42 7.57 5.41
N GLU A 179 -7.42 8.29 4.91
CA GLU A 179 -7.66 9.69 5.26
C GLU A 179 -7.87 9.86 6.78
N LYS A 180 -8.72 9.01 7.38
CA LYS A 180 -8.92 9.02 8.83
C LYS A 180 -7.63 8.74 9.59
N GLU A 181 -6.84 7.77 9.13
CA GLU A 181 -5.54 7.46 9.73
C GLU A 181 -4.60 8.67 9.74
N ILE A 182 -4.49 9.40 8.61
CA ILE A 182 -3.66 10.61 8.48
C ILE A 182 -4.17 11.73 9.38
N MET A 183 -5.46 11.90 9.52
CA MET A 183 -6.07 13.03 10.26
C MET A 183 -6.18 12.78 11.76
N THR A 184 -6.10 11.55 12.23
CA THR A 184 -6.35 11.18 13.64
C THR A 184 -5.08 11.12 14.52
N VAL A 185 -3.89 11.32 13.95
CA VAL A 185 -2.60 11.20 14.68
C VAL A 185 -2.18 12.54 15.30
#